data_d8d23bda026512c8df47ee7c557e45e8
#
_entry.id   d8d23bda026512c8df47ee7c557e45e8
#
_cell.length_a   1.000
_cell.length_b   1.000
_cell.length_c   1.000
_cell.angle_alpha   90.00
_cell.angle_beta   90.00
_cell.angle_gamma   90.00
#
_symmetry.space_group_name_H-M   'P 1'
#
loop_
_entity.id
_entity.type
_entity.pdbx_description
1 polymer ?
#
loop_
_entity_poly.entity_id
_entity_poly.type
_entity_poly.pdbx_seq_one_letter_code
_entity_poly.pdbx_strand_id
1 'polypeptide(L)'
;MSNYLSIAVITAAIHEMVQAAVEDAVAGVTVRVGPPRAATPGEREVNLYLYHLTPNAQLRNDDLPMRSGEGVLEKRPRVAIDLHYLIAFSGEDRLETEMMLGKVCTTLHGVPVLVPDNLRRMVRQDGPFPYLGHSNLAAQRERVKLTPEYLSLEELTKLWTVFFQIAHRPSLQYVASPVLLDADMVPRARRAHPVQPAPEEAWT
;
A
#
# COMPACT_ATOMS: atom_id res chain seq x y z
N MET A 1 10.40 -9.17 5.67
CA MET A 1 11.08 -7.86 5.47
C MET A 1 10.49 -7.21 4.25
N SER A 2 10.17 -5.93 4.31
CA SER A 2 9.46 -5.21 3.22
C SER A 2 10.38 -4.14 2.66
N ASN A 3 10.64 -4.15 1.35
CA ASN A 3 11.56 -3.22 0.70
C ASN A 3 10.82 -2.02 0.07
N TYR A 4 11.56 -1.09 -0.53
CA TYR A 4 11.04 0.11 -1.17
C TYR A 4 9.98 -0.15 -2.26
N LEU A 5 9.93 -1.36 -2.83
CA LEU A 5 8.94 -1.73 -3.84
C LEU A 5 7.54 -1.99 -3.27
N SER A 6 7.40 -2.09 -1.94
CA SER A 6 6.13 -2.48 -1.31
C SER A 6 4.99 -1.52 -1.63
N ILE A 7 5.25 -0.22 -1.68
CA ILE A 7 4.25 0.79 -2.06
C ILE A 7 3.75 0.54 -3.50
N ALA A 8 4.68 0.31 -4.43
CA ALA A 8 4.33 0.05 -5.83
C ALA A 8 3.52 -1.24 -5.99
N VAL A 9 3.88 -2.31 -5.24
CA VAL A 9 3.14 -3.59 -5.29
C VAL A 9 1.73 -3.44 -4.72
N ILE A 10 1.55 -2.67 -3.65
CA ILE A 10 0.21 -2.40 -3.11
C ILE A 10 -0.63 -1.61 -4.11
N THR A 11 -0.06 -0.56 -4.71
CA THR A 11 -0.75 0.22 -5.74
C THR A 11 -1.14 -0.65 -6.94
N ALA A 12 -0.24 -1.53 -7.38
CA ALA A 12 -0.49 -2.48 -8.46
C ALA A 12 -1.61 -3.47 -8.09
N ALA A 13 -1.64 -3.95 -6.83
CA ALA A 13 -2.69 -4.84 -6.36
C ALA A 13 -4.07 -4.19 -6.38
N ILE A 14 -4.15 -2.94 -5.91
CA ILE A 14 -5.40 -2.17 -5.95
C ILE A 14 -5.81 -1.91 -7.40
N HIS A 15 -4.85 -1.55 -8.27
CA HIS A 15 -5.10 -1.34 -9.70
C HIS A 15 -5.75 -2.56 -10.35
N GLU A 16 -5.17 -3.76 -10.18
CA GLU A 16 -5.72 -5.00 -10.74
C GLU A 16 -7.12 -5.32 -10.21
N MET A 17 -7.35 -5.12 -8.91
CA MET A 17 -8.67 -5.33 -8.31
C MET A 17 -9.70 -4.36 -8.88
N VAL A 18 -9.34 -3.08 -9.04
CA VAL A 18 -10.21 -2.04 -9.59
C VAL A 18 -10.45 -2.28 -11.08
N GLN A 19 -9.40 -2.61 -11.86
CA GLN A 19 -9.52 -2.88 -13.30
C GLN A 19 -10.48 -4.06 -13.56
N ALA A 20 -10.29 -5.18 -12.85
CA ALA A 20 -11.18 -6.33 -12.98
C ALA A 20 -12.64 -6.00 -12.58
N ALA A 21 -12.81 -5.19 -11.54
CA ALA A 21 -14.15 -4.77 -11.09
C ALA A 21 -14.87 -3.89 -12.11
N VAL A 22 -14.18 -2.89 -12.68
CA VAL A 22 -14.82 -1.96 -13.61
C VAL A 22 -15.07 -2.56 -14.98
N GLU A 23 -14.20 -3.45 -15.47
CA GLU A 23 -14.41 -4.20 -16.72
C GLU A 23 -15.66 -5.08 -16.68
N ASP A 24 -15.96 -5.67 -15.49
CA ASP A 24 -17.18 -6.46 -15.28
C ASP A 24 -18.46 -5.58 -15.26
N ALA A 25 -18.33 -4.31 -14.88
CA ALA A 25 -19.46 -3.39 -14.77
C ALA A 25 -19.73 -2.61 -16.06
N VAL A 26 -18.68 -2.12 -16.72
CA VAL A 26 -18.74 -1.24 -17.90
C VAL A 26 -17.59 -1.59 -18.84
N ALA A 27 -17.91 -1.95 -20.08
CA ALA A 27 -16.91 -2.33 -21.06
C ALA A 27 -16.04 -1.15 -21.51
N GLY A 28 -14.75 -1.40 -21.73
CA GLY A 28 -13.82 -0.41 -22.28
C GLY A 28 -13.35 0.65 -21.30
N VAL A 29 -13.46 0.40 -19.99
CA VAL A 29 -12.92 1.27 -18.95
C VAL A 29 -11.42 1.05 -18.79
N THR A 30 -10.67 2.13 -18.63
CA THR A 30 -9.24 2.09 -18.34
C THR A 30 -8.96 2.60 -16.93
N VAL A 31 -8.25 1.82 -16.12
CA VAL A 31 -7.76 2.29 -14.83
C VAL A 31 -6.34 2.86 -15.01
N ARG A 32 -6.14 4.10 -14.56
CA ARG A 32 -4.85 4.78 -14.61
C ARG A 32 -4.31 5.03 -13.20
N VAL A 33 -3.05 4.76 -13.01
CA VAL A 33 -2.33 5.13 -11.79
C VAL A 33 -1.82 6.56 -11.93
N GLY A 34 -2.23 7.44 -11.02
CA GLY A 34 -1.83 8.84 -10.99
C GLY A 34 -2.97 9.79 -10.66
N PRO A 35 -2.67 11.10 -10.59
CA PRO A 35 -3.67 12.10 -10.25
C PRO A 35 -4.79 12.16 -11.29
N PRO A 36 -6.01 12.52 -10.87
CA PRO A 36 -7.10 12.82 -11.80
C PRO A 36 -6.68 13.86 -12.85
N ARG A 37 -7.13 13.69 -14.08
CA ARG A 37 -6.87 14.61 -15.20
C ARG A 37 -8.19 15.10 -15.78
N ALA A 38 -8.15 16.11 -16.65
CA ALA A 38 -9.35 16.56 -17.36
C ALA A 38 -10.01 15.41 -18.11
N ALA A 39 -11.34 15.31 -18.03
CA ALA A 39 -12.07 14.28 -18.73
C ALA A 39 -11.96 14.49 -20.25
N THR A 40 -11.67 13.41 -20.96
CA THR A 40 -11.72 13.39 -22.42
C THR A 40 -13.11 12.89 -22.83
N PRO A 41 -13.83 13.61 -23.71
CA PRO A 41 -15.10 13.11 -24.21
C PRO A 41 -14.98 11.73 -24.83
N GLY A 42 -15.91 10.82 -24.50
CA GLY A 42 -15.87 9.43 -24.97
C GLY A 42 -14.91 8.51 -24.20
N GLU A 43 -14.26 8.99 -23.15
CA GLU A 43 -13.31 8.18 -22.36
C GLU A 43 -13.93 7.74 -21.03
N ARG A 44 -13.92 6.43 -20.81
CA ARG A 44 -14.29 5.78 -19.55
C ARG A 44 -13.03 5.53 -18.76
N GLU A 45 -12.85 6.26 -17.67
CA GLU A 45 -11.60 6.23 -16.93
C GLU A 45 -11.82 6.17 -15.42
N VAL A 46 -10.97 5.38 -14.75
CA VAL A 46 -10.83 5.41 -13.29
C VAL A 46 -9.40 5.81 -12.96
N ASN A 47 -9.24 6.83 -12.13
CA ASN A 47 -7.93 7.26 -11.64
C ASN A 47 -7.69 6.69 -10.25
N LEU A 48 -6.63 5.91 -10.10
CA LEU A 48 -6.12 5.43 -8.80
C LEU A 48 -4.93 6.30 -8.39
N TYR A 49 -5.11 7.15 -7.40
CA TYR A 49 -4.10 8.10 -6.98
C TYR A 49 -3.71 7.93 -5.51
N LEU A 50 -2.44 7.60 -5.26
CA LEU A 50 -1.84 7.68 -3.93
C LEU A 50 -1.58 9.15 -3.61
N TYR A 51 -2.47 9.78 -2.83
CA TYR A 51 -2.39 11.21 -2.59
C TYR A 51 -1.68 11.58 -1.29
N HIS A 52 -1.57 10.65 -0.35
CA HIS A 52 -0.96 10.94 0.95
C HIS A 52 -0.37 9.70 1.60
N LEU A 53 0.67 9.89 2.41
CA LEU A 53 1.27 8.89 3.28
C LEU A 53 1.32 9.45 4.70
N THR A 54 0.92 8.63 5.67
CA THR A 54 1.02 8.98 7.08
C THR A 54 1.78 7.93 7.88
N PRO A 55 2.50 8.29 8.94
CA PRO A 55 3.05 7.33 9.88
C PRO A 55 1.91 6.53 10.53
N ASN A 56 2.05 5.19 10.58
CA ASN A 56 1.07 4.37 11.28
C ASN A 56 1.15 4.60 12.78
N ALA A 57 0.06 5.09 13.38
CA ALA A 57 0.02 5.50 14.78
C ALA A 57 0.23 4.34 15.76
N GLN A 58 -0.15 3.12 15.39
CA GLN A 58 -0.09 1.94 16.25
C GLN A 58 1.31 1.31 16.26
N LEU A 59 2.00 1.28 15.10
CA LEU A 59 3.25 0.56 14.90
C LEU A 59 4.49 1.47 14.83
N ARG A 60 4.34 2.79 14.93
CA ARG A 60 5.47 3.73 14.81
C ARG A 60 6.58 3.53 15.84
N ASN A 61 6.29 2.87 16.96
CA ASN A 61 7.24 2.64 18.05
C ASN A 61 7.57 1.15 18.26
N ASP A 62 7.09 0.26 17.40
CA ASP A 62 7.18 -1.20 17.59
C ASP A 62 8.64 -1.72 17.49
N ASP A 63 9.52 -0.97 16.84
CA ASP A 63 10.90 -1.39 16.56
C ASP A 63 11.96 -0.84 17.55
N LEU A 64 11.55 -0.19 18.63
CA LEU A 64 12.50 0.30 19.62
C LEU A 64 12.80 -0.77 20.70
N PRO A 65 14.08 -0.99 21.08
CA PRO A 65 15.31 -0.37 20.60
C PRO A 65 15.93 -1.09 19.39
N MET A 66 16.42 -0.34 18.40
CA MET A 66 17.11 -0.89 17.21
C MET A 66 18.62 -1.02 17.41
N ARG A 67 19.17 -0.38 18.44
CA ARG A 67 20.60 -0.37 18.76
C ARG A 67 20.85 -0.85 20.18
N SER A 68 21.98 -1.55 20.36
CA SER A 68 22.48 -1.87 21.68
C SER A 68 22.90 -0.62 22.47
N GLY A 69 23.14 -0.77 23.77
CA GLY A 69 23.69 0.31 24.61
C GLY A 69 25.05 0.83 24.12
N GLU A 70 25.76 0.06 23.31
CA GLU A 70 27.04 0.43 22.67
C GLU A 70 26.84 1.09 21.28
N GLY A 71 25.59 1.36 20.88
CA GLY A 71 25.26 2.00 19.60
C GLY A 71 25.30 1.06 18.36
N VAL A 72 25.54 -0.24 18.56
CA VAL A 72 25.59 -1.22 17.47
C VAL A 72 24.17 -1.52 16.98
N LEU A 73 23.95 -1.48 15.66
CA LEU A 73 22.67 -1.80 15.04
C LEU A 73 22.36 -3.30 15.19
N GLU A 74 21.34 -3.65 15.96
CA GLU A 74 20.90 -5.04 16.22
C GLU A 74 19.78 -5.48 15.29
N LYS A 75 18.86 -4.56 14.96
CA LYS A 75 17.72 -4.80 14.05
C LYS A 75 17.72 -3.76 12.93
N ARG A 76 17.18 -4.11 11.77
CA ARG A 76 16.95 -3.14 10.72
C ARG A 76 15.92 -2.12 11.19
N PRO A 77 16.19 -0.82 11.03
CA PRO A 77 15.16 0.19 11.23
C PRO A 77 14.00 -0.06 10.29
N ARG A 78 12.78 0.04 10.80
CA ARG A 78 11.55 -0.15 10.07
C ARG A 78 10.66 1.06 10.23
N VAL A 79 9.98 1.47 9.17
CA VAL A 79 8.93 2.46 9.24
C VAL A 79 7.60 1.80 8.92
N ALA A 80 6.60 2.07 9.75
CA ALA A 80 5.21 1.68 9.52
C ALA A 80 4.44 2.89 9.00
N ILE A 81 3.83 2.75 7.84
CA ILE A 81 3.09 3.81 7.15
C ILE A 81 1.72 3.34 6.73
N ASP A 82 0.83 4.29 6.54
CA ASP A 82 -0.49 4.13 5.94
C ASP A 82 -0.51 4.87 4.60
N LEU A 83 -1.07 4.22 3.57
CA LEU A 83 -1.15 4.75 2.21
C LEU A 83 -2.60 5.16 1.93
N HIS A 84 -2.81 6.44 1.62
CA HIS A 84 -4.13 7.01 1.34
C HIS A 84 -4.35 7.13 -0.16
N TYR A 85 -5.39 6.48 -0.65
CA TYR A 85 -5.74 6.43 -2.06
C TYR A 85 -7.05 7.15 -2.35
N LEU A 86 -7.05 7.95 -3.42
CA LEU A 86 -8.23 8.49 -4.07
C LEU A 86 -8.50 7.66 -5.33
N ILE A 87 -9.72 7.13 -5.45
CA ILE A 87 -10.20 6.42 -6.64
C ILE A 87 -11.31 7.27 -7.24
N ALA A 88 -11.04 7.96 -8.34
CA ALA A 88 -11.95 8.89 -8.99
C ALA A 88 -12.49 8.30 -10.30
N PHE A 89 -13.78 8.46 -10.56
CA PHE A 89 -14.50 7.81 -11.64
C PHE A 89 -14.98 8.80 -12.69
N SER A 90 -14.92 8.42 -13.97
CA SER A 90 -15.47 9.14 -15.11
C SER A 90 -16.09 8.17 -16.09
N GLY A 91 -17.40 8.25 -16.28
CA GLY A 91 -18.15 7.53 -17.30
C GLY A 91 -18.53 8.46 -18.45
N GLU A 92 -18.93 7.91 -19.58
CA GLU A 92 -19.43 8.62 -20.75
C GLU A 92 -20.96 8.71 -20.70
N ASP A 93 -21.62 7.56 -20.48
CA ASP A 93 -23.08 7.47 -20.46
C ASP A 93 -23.63 7.68 -19.02
N ARG A 94 -24.98 7.87 -19.00
CA ARG A 94 -25.68 8.04 -17.71
C ARG A 94 -25.51 6.82 -16.82
N LEU A 95 -25.22 7.07 -15.55
CA LEU A 95 -25.07 6.06 -14.48
C LEU A 95 -23.85 5.12 -14.59
N GLU A 96 -23.04 5.22 -15.64
CA GLU A 96 -21.81 4.42 -15.74
C GLU A 96 -20.86 4.69 -14.56
N THR A 97 -20.74 5.96 -14.18
CA THR A 97 -19.91 6.36 -13.03
C THR A 97 -20.38 5.69 -11.74
N GLU A 98 -21.70 5.68 -11.50
CA GLU A 98 -22.31 5.08 -10.31
C GLU A 98 -22.22 3.55 -10.34
N MET A 99 -22.34 2.92 -11.51
CA MET A 99 -22.15 1.49 -11.70
C MET A 99 -20.71 1.07 -11.35
N MET A 100 -19.71 1.76 -11.91
CA MET A 100 -18.29 1.52 -11.61
C MET A 100 -18.00 1.73 -10.13
N LEU A 101 -18.49 2.81 -9.55
CA LEU A 101 -18.32 3.14 -8.14
C LEU A 101 -18.91 2.04 -7.24
N GLY A 102 -20.15 1.62 -7.50
CA GLY A 102 -20.81 0.55 -6.75
C GLY A 102 -20.04 -0.78 -6.86
N LYS A 103 -19.58 -1.13 -8.06
CA LYS A 103 -18.82 -2.37 -8.28
C LYS A 103 -17.47 -2.37 -7.57
N VAL A 104 -16.71 -1.28 -7.65
CA VAL A 104 -15.42 -1.13 -6.95
C VAL A 104 -15.64 -1.17 -5.44
N CYS A 105 -16.66 -0.48 -4.93
CA CYS A 105 -16.98 -0.48 -3.50
C CYS A 105 -17.25 -1.91 -3.00
N THR A 106 -18.09 -2.67 -3.68
CA THR A 106 -18.40 -4.06 -3.30
C THR A 106 -17.19 -4.99 -3.42
N THR A 107 -16.36 -4.81 -4.46
CA THR A 107 -15.15 -5.63 -4.66
C THR A 107 -14.11 -5.39 -3.57
N LEU A 108 -13.77 -4.13 -3.28
CA LEU A 108 -12.79 -3.81 -2.24
C LEU A 108 -13.30 -4.16 -0.84
N HIS A 109 -14.62 -4.06 -0.59
CA HIS A 109 -15.21 -4.52 0.67
C HIS A 109 -15.18 -6.05 0.80
N GLY A 110 -15.36 -6.78 -0.31
CA GLY A 110 -15.31 -8.24 -0.34
C GLY A 110 -13.91 -8.83 -0.13
N VAL A 111 -12.86 -8.07 -0.48
CA VAL A 111 -11.45 -8.49 -0.33
C VAL A 111 -10.68 -7.42 0.45
N PRO A 112 -10.98 -7.25 1.75
CA PRO A 112 -10.39 -6.16 2.52
C PRO A 112 -8.92 -6.37 2.89
N VAL A 113 -8.35 -7.56 2.65
CA VAL A 113 -6.97 -7.91 2.99
C VAL A 113 -6.23 -8.37 1.75
N LEU A 114 -5.06 -7.78 1.49
CA LEU A 114 -4.19 -8.19 0.39
C LEU A 114 -3.54 -9.53 0.70
N VAL A 115 -3.99 -10.58 -0.01
CA VAL A 115 -3.53 -11.96 0.20
C VAL A 115 -2.16 -12.16 -0.44
N PRO A 116 -1.17 -12.76 0.28
CA PRO A 116 0.19 -12.95 -0.22
C PRO A 116 0.28 -13.68 -1.55
N ASP A 117 -0.56 -14.68 -1.78
CA ASP A 117 -0.52 -15.47 -3.02
C ASP A 117 -0.96 -14.64 -4.23
N ASN A 118 -1.88 -13.70 -4.06
CA ASN A 118 -2.24 -12.75 -5.09
C ASN A 118 -1.07 -11.79 -5.39
N LEU A 119 -0.42 -11.27 -4.34
CA LEU A 119 0.75 -10.41 -4.49
C LEU A 119 1.90 -11.13 -5.20
N ARG A 120 2.17 -12.41 -4.86
CA ARG A 120 3.19 -13.21 -5.54
C ARG A 120 2.87 -13.44 -7.00
N ARG A 121 1.61 -13.72 -7.35
CA ARG A 121 1.19 -13.92 -8.75
C ARG A 121 1.42 -12.67 -9.60
N MET A 122 1.11 -11.50 -9.06
CA MET A 122 1.24 -10.23 -9.79
C MET A 122 2.67 -9.89 -10.17
N VAL A 123 3.64 -10.21 -9.30
CA VAL A 123 5.05 -9.86 -9.47
C VAL A 123 5.90 -10.98 -10.08
N ARG A 124 5.31 -12.11 -10.46
CA ARG A 124 6.02 -13.19 -11.18
C ARG A 124 6.43 -12.73 -12.57
N GLN A 125 7.37 -13.48 -13.20
CA GLN A 125 7.83 -13.17 -14.56
C GLN A 125 6.72 -13.22 -15.63
N ASP A 126 5.72 -14.07 -15.39
CA ASP A 126 4.50 -14.23 -16.20
C ASP A 126 3.32 -13.38 -15.70
N GLY A 127 3.52 -12.56 -14.68
CA GLY A 127 2.51 -11.70 -14.10
C GLY A 127 2.44 -10.31 -14.75
N PRO A 128 1.44 -9.49 -14.39
CA PRO A 128 1.25 -8.16 -14.98
C PRO A 128 2.36 -7.16 -14.62
N PHE A 129 3.09 -7.38 -13.52
CA PHE A 129 4.12 -6.47 -13.02
C PHE A 129 5.45 -7.18 -12.71
N PRO A 130 6.10 -7.86 -13.68
CA PRO A 130 7.31 -8.65 -13.43
C PRO A 130 8.49 -7.82 -12.94
N TYR A 131 8.56 -6.53 -13.27
CA TYR A 131 9.58 -5.60 -12.79
C TYR A 131 9.50 -5.31 -11.27
N LEU A 132 8.40 -5.67 -10.61
CA LEU A 132 8.24 -5.61 -9.16
C LEU A 132 8.64 -6.92 -8.46
N GLY A 133 9.19 -7.90 -9.20
CA GLY A 133 9.50 -9.25 -8.70
C GLY A 133 10.50 -9.32 -7.54
N HIS A 134 11.29 -8.26 -7.33
CA HIS A 134 12.18 -8.14 -6.17
C HIS A 134 11.49 -7.66 -4.89
N SER A 135 10.18 -7.41 -4.93
CA SER A 135 9.40 -7.07 -3.73
C SER A 135 9.27 -8.28 -2.82
N ASN A 136 9.41 -8.04 -1.53
CA ASN A 136 9.21 -9.04 -0.49
C ASN A 136 7.97 -8.76 0.39
N LEU A 137 7.05 -7.94 -0.09
CA LEU A 137 5.80 -7.60 0.61
C LEU A 137 4.99 -8.84 1.00
N ALA A 138 4.94 -9.85 0.13
CA ALA A 138 4.23 -11.10 0.40
C ALA A 138 4.79 -11.92 1.58
N ALA A 139 6.00 -11.62 2.05
CA ALA A 139 6.62 -12.22 3.22
C ALA A 139 6.41 -11.41 4.51
N GLN A 140 5.75 -10.27 4.43
CA GLN A 140 5.39 -9.46 5.59
C GLN A 140 4.44 -10.25 6.51
N ARG A 141 4.64 -10.17 7.83
CA ARG A 141 3.76 -10.85 8.82
C ARG A 141 2.42 -10.16 8.93
N GLU A 142 2.44 -8.84 9.10
CA GLU A 142 1.27 -7.99 9.13
C GLU A 142 0.66 -7.93 7.72
N ARG A 143 -0.63 -8.16 7.64
CA ARG A 143 -1.35 -8.11 6.37
C ARG A 143 -1.81 -6.70 6.09
N VAL A 144 -1.57 -6.23 4.88
CA VAL A 144 -2.08 -4.94 4.43
C VAL A 144 -3.59 -5.06 4.25
N LYS A 145 -4.32 -4.23 4.98
CA LYS A 145 -5.77 -4.15 4.93
C LYS A 145 -6.20 -2.90 4.18
N LEU A 146 -7.18 -3.04 3.31
CA LEU A 146 -7.84 -1.93 2.63
C LEU A 146 -9.08 -1.53 3.43
N THR A 147 -9.11 -0.31 3.92
CA THR A 147 -10.22 0.22 4.71
C THR A 147 -10.78 1.46 4.05
N PRO A 148 -12.11 1.59 3.86
CA PRO A 148 -12.71 2.84 3.41
C PRO A 148 -12.33 3.98 4.36
N GLU A 149 -11.96 5.11 3.81
CA GLU A 149 -11.68 6.33 4.56
C GLU A 149 -12.81 7.34 4.35
N TYR A 150 -13.25 7.96 5.42
CA TYR A 150 -14.22 9.03 5.37
C TYR A 150 -13.52 10.39 5.40
N LEU A 151 -13.70 11.17 4.34
CA LEU A 151 -13.36 12.59 4.32
C LEU A 151 -14.64 13.40 4.43
N SER A 152 -14.64 14.43 5.27
CA SER A 152 -15.71 15.43 5.28
C SER A 152 -15.79 16.13 3.92
N LEU A 153 -16.92 16.74 3.58
CA LEU A 153 -17.08 17.49 2.34
C LEU A 153 -16.03 18.61 2.21
N GLU A 154 -15.64 19.23 3.33
CA GLU A 154 -14.62 20.26 3.35
C GLU A 154 -13.22 19.69 2.99
N GLU A 155 -12.82 18.58 3.60
CA GLU A 155 -11.55 17.89 3.31
C GLU A 155 -11.50 17.41 1.86
N LEU A 156 -12.60 16.83 1.38
CA LEU A 156 -12.72 16.40 -0.01
C LEU A 156 -12.58 17.59 -0.97
N THR A 157 -13.23 18.72 -0.67
CA THR A 157 -13.12 19.95 -1.47
C THR A 157 -11.67 20.44 -1.48
N LYS A 158 -11.00 20.48 -0.33
CA LYS A 158 -9.58 20.86 -0.23
C LYS A 158 -8.69 19.93 -1.05
N LEU A 159 -8.93 18.62 -0.99
CA LEU A 159 -8.18 17.65 -1.80
C LEU A 159 -8.37 17.91 -3.31
N TRP A 160 -9.61 18.16 -3.76
CA TRP A 160 -9.89 18.41 -5.17
C TRP A 160 -9.35 19.77 -5.66
N THR A 161 -9.18 20.76 -4.81
CA THR A 161 -8.56 22.07 -5.20
C THR A 161 -7.09 21.93 -5.59
N VAL A 162 -6.40 20.88 -5.14
CA VAL A 162 -5.01 20.57 -5.56
C VAL A 162 -4.95 20.23 -7.06
N PHE A 163 -6.02 19.69 -7.62
CA PHE A 163 -6.10 19.36 -9.04
C PHE A 163 -6.64 20.57 -9.83
N PHE A 164 -5.77 21.56 -10.02
CA PHE A 164 -6.12 22.82 -10.68
C PHE A 164 -6.85 22.61 -12.01
N GLN A 165 -8.00 23.30 -12.18
CA GLN A 165 -8.88 23.25 -13.39
C GLN A 165 -9.51 21.86 -13.69
N ILE A 166 -9.49 20.90 -12.76
CA ILE A 166 -10.17 19.63 -12.92
C ILE A 166 -11.49 19.67 -12.18
N ALA A 167 -12.58 19.36 -12.89
CA ALA A 167 -13.91 19.27 -12.27
C ALA A 167 -13.94 18.13 -11.24
N HIS A 168 -14.60 18.37 -10.11
CA HIS A 168 -14.88 17.34 -9.12
C HIS A 168 -15.61 16.16 -9.74
N ARG A 169 -15.19 14.93 -9.37
CA ARG A 169 -15.82 13.68 -9.79
C ARG A 169 -16.18 12.84 -8.58
N PRO A 170 -17.20 11.98 -8.70
CA PRO A 170 -17.46 10.94 -7.70
C PRO A 170 -16.20 10.15 -7.43
N SER A 171 -15.87 9.94 -6.16
CA SER A 171 -14.64 9.27 -5.76
C SER A 171 -14.81 8.50 -4.46
N LEU A 172 -14.02 7.44 -4.31
CA LEU A 172 -13.85 6.67 -3.09
C LEU A 172 -12.46 6.94 -2.50
N GLN A 173 -12.38 6.94 -1.19
CA GLN A 173 -11.13 7.02 -0.46
C GLN A 173 -10.89 5.72 0.30
N TYR A 174 -9.65 5.21 0.20
CA TYR A 174 -9.23 3.99 0.89
C TYR A 174 -7.85 4.17 1.51
N VAL A 175 -7.65 3.54 2.66
CA VAL A 175 -6.34 3.43 3.31
C VAL A 175 -5.85 2.00 3.22
N ALA A 176 -4.62 1.83 2.75
CA ALA A 176 -3.91 0.55 2.84
C ALA A 176 -2.95 0.59 4.04
N SER A 177 -3.23 -0.23 5.06
CA SER A 177 -2.56 -0.20 6.37
C SER A 177 -2.47 -1.59 6.99
N PRO A 178 -1.42 -1.90 7.79
CA PRO A 178 -0.16 -1.20 7.87
C PRO A 178 0.78 -1.62 6.72
N VAL A 179 1.61 -0.70 6.25
CA VAL A 179 2.68 -0.97 5.29
C VAL A 179 4.02 -0.79 5.99
N LEU A 180 4.81 -1.85 6.05
CA LEU A 180 6.11 -1.85 6.72
C LEU A 180 7.21 -1.73 5.68
N LEU A 181 8.14 -0.80 5.86
CA LEU A 181 9.32 -0.62 5.02
C LEU A 181 10.58 -0.77 5.87
N ASP A 182 11.43 -1.71 5.51
CA ASP A 182 12.72 -1.91 6.16
C ASP A 182 13.78 -1.01 5.51
N ALA A 183 14.61 -0.36 6.32
CA ALA A 183 15.75 0.40 5.81
C ALA A 183 16.81 -0.53 5.20
N ASP A 184 17.55 -0.03 4.21
CA ASP A 184 18.63 -0.78 3.52
C ASP A 184 19.90 -0.94 4.37
N MET A 185 19.79 -0.78 5.70
CA MET A 185 20.88 -0.97 6.64
C MET A 185 20.96 -2.43 7.07
N VAL A 186 22.15 -3.02 6.99
CA VAL A 186 22.38 -4.40 7.44
C VAL A 186 22.87 -4.38 8.88
N PRO A 187 22.16 -5.04 9.83
CA PRO A 187 22.66 -5.22 11.18
C PRO A 187 24.01 -5.97 11.17
N ARG A 188 24.97 -5.54 11.97
CA ARG A 188 26.19 -6.31 12.17
C ARG A 188 25.86 -7.56 12.96
N ALA A 189 26.31 -8.72 12.49
CA ALA A 189 26.20 -9.96 13.23
C ALA A 189 26.88 -9.77 14.61
N ARG A 190 26.15 -10.09 15.68
CA ARG A 190 26.69 -10.11 17.01
C ARG A 190 27.84 -11.15 17.01
N ARG A 191 29.10 -10.73 17.23
CA ARG A 191 30.17 -11.69 17.54
C ARG A 191 29.71 -12.40 18.80
N ALA A 192 29.52 -13.72 18.75
CA ALA A 192 29.29 -14.51 19.93
C ALA A 192 30.47 -14.25 20.87
N HIS A 193 30.25 -13.63 22.02
CA HIS A 193 31.26 -13.63 23.08
C HIS A 193 31.48 -15.09 23.45
N PRO A 194 32.74 -15.58 23.42
CA PRO A 194 33.02 -16.87 23.97
C PRO A 194 32.57 -16.84 25.44
N VAL A 195 31.67 -17.76 25.79
CA VAL A 195 31.27 -17.97 27.19
C VAL A 195 32.55 -18.34 27.94
N GLN A 196 33.05 -17.44 28.77
CA GLN A 196 34.12 -17.82 29.71
C GLN A 196 33.54 -18.88 30.63
N PRO A 197 34.17 -20.08 30.71
CA PRO A 197 33.73 -21.06 31.69
C PRO A 197 33.86 -20.44 33.10
N ALA A 198 32.85 -20.66 33.93
CA ALA A 198 32.86 -20.22 35.31
C ALA A 198 34.11 -20.80 36.02
N PRO A 199 34.79 -20.02 36.86
CA PRO A 199 35.92 -20.58 37.64
C PRO A 199 35.39 -21.73 38.50
N GLU A 200 36.04 -22.92 38.38
CA GLU A 200 35.81 -24.03 39.28
C GLU A 200 36.10 -23.55 40.71
N GLU A 201 35.09 -23.38 41.51
CA GLU A 201 35.26 -23.20 42.96
C GLU A 201 35.80 -24.48 43.51
N ALA A 202 37.10 -24.45 43.83
CA ALA A 202 37.77 -25.53 44.60
C ALA A 202 37.23 -25.48 46.03
N TRP A 203 36.32 -26.40 46.34
CA TRP A 203 35.94 -26.69 47.72
C TRP A 203 37.02 -27.52 48.36
N THR A 204 37.85 -26.92 49.24
CA THR A 204 38.72 -27.61 50.22
C THR A 204 38.11 -27.50 51.59
#